data_b4c85b28a10d020c1a0523a7ac14f50a
#
_entry.id   b4c85b28a10d020c1a0523a7ac14f50a
#
_cell.length_a   1.000
_cell.length_b   1.000
_cell.length_c   1.000
_cell.angle_alpha   90.00
_cell.angle_beta   90.00
_cell.angle_gamma   90.00
#
_symmetry.space_group_name_H-M   'P 1'
#
loop_
_entity.id
_entity.type
_entity.pdbx_description
1 polymer ?
#
loop_
_entity_poly.entity_id
_entity_poly.type
_entity_poly.pdbx_seq_one_letter_code
_entity_poly.pdbx_strand_id
1 'polypeptide(L)'
;MFATRLMTGLIGLAVLTGSAMAQDEKGTMIVLDGSGSMWGQIDGTPKIEIARDAIGRMLADWPTGRHLGLMAYGHRREGDCDDIETLMPLGPLDSDVVEAALNDITPRGKTPIGASVRGAAETVGQNGSVVVVTDGLENCGADLCALGEELAASKSGFTAHLIGFDVEDAEGQLACLADATGGRYIPASGAASLTGALQQVSAPEPKPEPKGPLFVDDFDRADLGPDWTINHPDPSGFIVDEGALITMTVEPGYMGDAKDQPNVFRWKGAEFPEGDWDLSADFTARMGEVQTLGGRRAIVQVGRHMDINNTISVYVYRQGNSNDDLWLRLRAMSGGTETRAEVEIAGDLRGYDLAQILRDFEEKGARLTLSKRGRDYVGRLTMNGWTMQDGGPEVIETDPIQILRTQGDPALFAGTLGPEQTVAEFDRIEIVEVE
;
A
#
# COMPACT_ATOMS: atom_id res chain seq x y z
N MET A 1 9.55 71.88 18.00
CA MET A 1 9.05 70.84 18.92
C MET A 1 8.14 69.91 18.12
N PHE A 2 8.67 68.85 17.55
CA PHE A 2 7.85 67.79 16.92
C PHE A 2 8.36 66.46 17.46
N ALA A 3 7.51 65.76 18.16
CA ALA A 3 7.78 64.46 18.76
C ALA A 3 7.41 63.36 17.75
N THR A 4 8.41 62.59 17.31
CA THR A 4 8.25 61.45 16.48
C THR A 4 7.99 60.20 17.35
N ARG A 5 6.81 59.59 17.21
CA ARG A 5 6.47 58.32 17.88
C ARG A 5 6.98 57.14 17.03
N LEU A 6 7.92 56.39 17.53
CA LEU A 6 8.28 55.05 17.01
C LEU A 6 7.17 54.05 17.35
N MET A 7 6.65 53.39 16.30
CA MET A 7 5.69 52.32 16.42
C MET A 7 6.46 51.00 16.17
N THR A 8 6.71 50.26 17.25
CA THR A 8 7.36 48.95 17.23
C THR A 8 6.31 47.89 16.86
N GLY A 9 6.36 47.39 15.63
CA GLY A 9 5.53 46.26 15.16
C GLY A 9 6.12 44.95 15.65
N LEU A 10 5.43 44.21 16.50
CA LEU A 10 5.71 42.79 16.80
C LEU A 10 5.22 41.95 15.60
N ILE A 11 6.18 41.35 14.87
CA ILE A 11 5.88 40.29 13.90
C ILE A 11 5.73 38.99 14.71
N GLY A 12 4.51 38.52 14.86
CA GLY A 12 4.23 37.20 15.42
C GLY A 12 4.57 36.12 14.40
N LEU A 13 5.60 35.34 14.71
CA LEU A 13 5.96 34.11 13.97
C LEU A 13 4.93 33.04 14.31
N ALA A 14 3.95 32.81 13.43
CA ALA A 14 3.04 31.68 13.53
C ALA A 14 3.81 30.40 13.14
N VAL A 15 4.18 29.60 14.14
CA VAL A 15 4.68 28.24 13.92
C VAL A 15 3.48 27.40 13.49
N LEU A 16 3.36 27.15 12.21
CA LEU A 16 2.47 26.10 11.67
C LEU A 16 3.08 24.75 12.10
N THR A 17 2.57 24.19 13.19
CA THR A 17 2.78 22.78 13.50
C THR A 17 1.99 21.97 12.46
N GLY A 18 2.65 21.55 11.41
CA GLY A 18 2.12 20.54 10.50
C GLY A 18 1.82 19.29 11.34
N SER A 19 0.55 18.94 11.48
CA SER A 19 0.16 17.60 11.93
C SER A 19 0.65 16.66 10.85
N ALA A 20 1.77 15.95 11.12
CA ALA A 20 2.10 14.75 10.38
C ALA A 20 0.87 13.84 10.47
N MET A 21 0.22 13.57 9.37
CA MET A 21 -0.74 12.47 9.27
C MET A 21 0.06 11.24 9.64
N ALA A 22 -0.15 10.70 10.86
CA ALA A 22 0.35 9.39 11.22
C ALA A 22 -0.22 8.43 10.17
N GLN A 23 0.64 7.84 9.38
CA GLN A 23 0.28 6.66 8.62
C GLN A 23 -0.26 5.67 9.65
N ASP A 24 -1.45 5.15 9.39
CA ASP A 24 -2.15 4.20 10.26
C ASP A 24 -1.37 2.87 10.19
N GLU A 25 -0.22 2.84 10.91
CA GLU A 25 0.65 1.66 10.95
C GLU A 25 -0.15 0.53 11.60
N LYS A 26 -0.34 -0.55 10.85
CA LYS A 26 -1.03 -1.77 11.31
C LYS A 26 -0.35 -2.29 12.58
N GLY A 27 -0.91 -1.96 13.74
CA GLY A 27 -0.44 -2.46 15.03
C GLY A 27 -1.05 -3.80 15.36
N THR A 28 -0.33 -4.61 16.15
CA THR A 28 -0.82 -5.89 16.66
C THR A 28 -0.82 -5.89 18.18
N MET A 29 -1.94 -6.27 18.78
CA MET A 29 -2.03 -6.52 20.22
C MET A 29 -2.12 -8.02 20.47
N ILE A 30 -1.15 -8.58 21.19
CA ILE A 30 -1.23 -9.94 21.72
C ILE A 30 -2.01 -9.91 23.02
N VAL A 31 -3.01 -10.75 23.15
CA VAL A 31 -3.78 -10.96 24.36
C VAL A 31 -3.50 -12.37 24.87
N LEU A 32 -2.78 -12.47 25.99
CA LEU A 32 -2.42 -13.76 26.58
C LEU A 32 -3.35 -14.12 27.76
N ASP A 33 -3.86 -15.33 27.70
CA ASP A 33 -4.62 -15.94 28.80
C ASP A 33 -3.71 -16.17 30.02
N GLY A 34 -4.08 -15.57 31.15
CA GLY A 34 -3.51 -15.80 32.45
C GLY A 34 -4.52 -16.41 33.42
N SER A 35 -5.56 -17.06 32.91
CA SER A 35 -6.54 -17.76 33.77
C SER A 35 -5.93 -19.00 34.43
N GLY A 36 -6.59 -19.51 35.47
CA GLY A 36 -6.07 -20.62 36.28
C GLY A 36 -5.82 -21.92 35.52
N SER A 37 -6.52 -22.14 34.39
CA SER A 37 -6.35 -23.32 33.51
C SER A 37 -4.97 -23.36 32.84
N MET A 38 -4.32 -22.23 32.64
CA MET A 38 -2.97 -22.14 32.05
C MET A 38 -1.87 -22.81 32.92
N TRP A 39 -2.18 -23.23 34.16
CA TRP A 39 -1.33 -24.12 34.94
C TRP A 39 -1.45 -25.59 34.51
N GLY A 40 -2.44 -25.95 33.68
CA GLY A 40 -2.52 -27.27 33.07
C GLY A 40 -1.20 -27.59 32.34
N GLN A 41 -0.86 -28.88 32.27
CA GLN A 41 0.42 -29.32 31.71
C GLN A 41 0.22 -30.12 30.42
N ILE A 42 1.09 -29.88 29.47
CA ILE A 42 1.27 -30.66 28.25
C ILE A 42 2.68 -31.27 28.32
N ASP A 43 2.80 -32.58 28.28
CA ASP A 43 4.07 -33.30 28.40
C ASP A 43 4.92 -32.88 29.62
N GLY A 44 4.25 -32.52 30.73
CA GLY A 44 4.89 -32.12 31.98
C GLY A 44 5.31 -30.67 32.07
N THR A 45 5.05 -29.85 31.05
CA THR A 45 5.32 -28.40 31.02
C THR A 45 4.03 -27.61 31.16
N PRO A 46 3.93 -26.62 32.08
CA PRO A 46 2.77 -25.75 32.17
C PRO A 46 2.45 -25.01 30.85
N LYS A 47 1.16 -24.91 30.51
CA LYS A 47 0.71 -24.23 29.28
C LYS A 47 1.21 -22.78 29.20
N ILE A 48 1.24 -22.09 30.34
CA ILE A 48 1.75 -20.70 30.38
C ILE A 48 3.22 -20.62 30.00
N GLU A 49 4.06 -21.59 30.40
CA GLU A 49 5.47 -21.61 30.01
C GLU A 49 5.63 -21.89 28.52
N ILE A 50 4.84 -22.84 27.98
CA ILE A 50 4.81 -23.11 26.54
C ILE A 50 4.37 -21.88 25.75
N ALA A 51 3.37 -21.14 26.22
CA ALA A 51 2.88 -19.94 25.57
C ALA A 51 3.94 -18.81 25.55
N ARG A 52 4.66 -18.59 26.66
CA ARG A 52 5.78 -17.65 26.74
C ARG A 52 6.88 -17.96 25.73
N ASP A 53 7.32 -19.22 25.72
CA ASP A 53 8.32 -19.69 24.78
C ASP A 53 7.89 -19.53 23.31
N ALA A 54 6.65 -19.82 22.99
CA ALA A 54 6.10 -19.73 21.65
C ALA A 54 6.01 -18.26 21.19
N ILE A 55 5.54 -17.35 22.07
CA ILE A 55 5.53 -15.91 21.80
C ILE A 55 6.96 -15.40 21.64
N GLY A 56 7.89 -15.75 22.50
CA GLY A 56 9.30 -15.34 22.39
C GLY A 56 9.94 -15.75 21.06
N ARG A 57 9.64 -16.96 20.57
CA ARG A 57 10.10 -17.40 19.23
C ARG A 57 9.47 -16.63 18.09
N MET A 58 8.18 -16.31 18.18
CA MET A 58 7.49 -15.48 17.19
C MET A 58 8.12 -14.09 17.11
N LEU A 59 8.49 -13.51 18.26
CA LEU A 59 9.10 -12.17 18.32
C LEU A 59 10.48 -12.09 17.67
N ALA A 60 11.23 -13.20 17.63
CA ALA A 60 12.53 -13.25 16.96
C ALA A 60 12.43 -12.97 15.44
N ASP A 61 11.28 -13.29 14.84
CA ASP A 61 11.00 -13.09 13.42
C ASP A 61 10.00 -11.93 13.20
N TRP A 62 9.81 -11.04 14.20
CA TRP A 62 8.84 -9.94 14.10
C TRP A 62 9.23 -8.92 13.03
N PRO A 63 8.31 -8.53 12.12
CA PRO A 63 8.62 -7.59 11.05
C PRO A 63 9.09 -6.23 11.57
N THR A 64 10.19 -5.73 11.02
CA THR A 64 10.72 -4.40 11.36
C THR A 64 9.69 -3.31 11.04
N GLY A 65 9.52 -2.34 11.95
CA GLY A 65 8.59 -1.22 11.78
C GLY A 65 7.13 -1.54 12.15
N ARG A 66 6.77 -2.80 12.41
CA ARG A 66 5.42 -3.14 12.85
C ARG A 66 5.29 -2.99 14.38
N HIS A 67 4.31 -2.21 14.82
CA HIS A 67 4.04 -1.99 16.23
C HIS A 67 3.43 -3.22 16.91
N LEU A 68 3.89 -3.49 18.14
CA LEU A 68 3.39 -4.57 18.98
C LEU A 68 2.94 -4.03 20.34
N GLY A 69 1.87 -4.58 20.87
CA GLY A 69 1.43 -4.42 22.25
C GLY A 69 1.17 -5.77 22.91
N LEU A 70 1.20 -5.81 24.24
CA LEU A 70 0.90 -7.01 25.03
C LEU A 70 -0.16 -6.68 26.08
N MET A 71 -1.19 -7.50 26.11
CA MET A 71 -2.25 -7.51 27.12
C MET A 71 -2.36 -8.90 27.73
N ALA A 72 -2.73 -8.98 28.99
CA ALA A 72 -3.08 -10.24 29.63
C ALA A 72 -4.34 -10.08 30.46
N TYR A 73 -5.04 -11.18 30.66
CA TYR A 73 -6.17 -11.24 31.57
C TYR A 73 -6.05 -12.41 32.56
N GLY A 74 -6.76 -12.32 33.70
CA GLY A 74 -6.86 -13.39 34.68
C GLY A 74 -5.56 -13.74 35.41
N HIS A 75 -4.60 -12.83 35.47
CA HIS A 75 -3.29 -13.11 36.03
C HIS A 75 -3.05 -12.46 37.42
N ARG A 76 -3.92 -11.56 37.86
CA ARG A 76 -3.77 -10.83 39.14
C ARG A 76 -4.79 -11.23 40.20
N ARG A 77 -6.05 -11.40 39.80
CA ARG A 77 -7.18 -11.51 40.72
C ARG A 77 -8.03 -12.74 40.41
N GLU A 78 -8.19 -13.60 41.43
CA GLU A 78 -9.03 -14.78 41.32
C GLU A 78 -10.52 -14.40 41.21
N GLY A 79 -11.25 -15.02 40.28
CA GLY A 79 -12.70 -14.86 40.14
C GLY A 79 -13.17 -13.53 39.54
N ASP A 80 -12.28 -12.63 39.17
CA ASP A 80 -12.58 -11.30 38.66
C ASP A 80 -12.58 -11.26 37.12
N CYS A 81 -13.70 -10.83 36.54
CA CYS A 81 -13.86 -10.66 35.10
C CYS A 81 -13.30 -9.33 34.57
N ASP A 82 -12.98 -8.40 35.45
CA ASP A 82 -12.34 -7.12 35.10
C ASP A 82 -10.81 -7.19 35.26
N ASP A 83 -10.25 -8.39 35.48
CA ASP A 83 -8.81 -8.57 35.58
C ASP A 83 -8.17 -8.63 34.19
N ILE A 84 -8.09 -7.48 33.55
CA ILE A 84 -7.47 -7.23 32.24
C ILE A 84 -6.40 -6.15 32.41
N GLU A 85 -5.22 -6.34 31.84
CA GLU A 85 -4.12 -5.38 31.94
C GLU A 85 -3.36 -5.28 30.61
N THR A 86 -3.11 -4.04 30.18
CA THR A 86 -2.12 -3.77 29.13
C THR A 86 -0.73 -3.75 29.77
N LEU A 87 0.02 -4.80 29.55
CA LEU A 87 1.38 -4.99 30.09
C LEU A 87 2.39 -4.16 29.31
N MET A 88 2.19 -4.06 27.99
CA MET A 88 2.99 -3.22 27.11
C MET A 88 2.05 -2.47 26.14
N PRO A 89 2.09 -1.12 26.14
CA PRO A 89 1.30 -0.35 25.18
C PRO A 89 1.79 -0.60 23.75
N LEU A 90 0.91 -0.36 22.78
CA LEU A 90 1.24 -0.49 21.36
C LEU A 90 2.40 0.45 20.98
N GLY A 91 3.48 -0.09 20.45
CA GLY A 91 4.68 0.64 20.06
C GLY A 91 5.71 -0.19 19.33
N PRO A 92 6.87 0.36 19.01
CA PRO A 92 7.98 -0.39 18.46
C PRO A 92 8.35 -1.57 19.36
N LEU A 93 8.70 -2.71 18.74
CA LEU A 93 9.09 -3.91 19.51
C LEU A 93 10.35 -3.66 20.34
N ASP A 94 10.25 -3.95 21.64
CA ASP A 94 11.36 -4.12 22.57
C ASP A 94 11.26 -5.53 23.16
N SER A 95 12.07 -6.45 22.66
CA SER A 95 12.00 -7.87 23.02
C SER A 95 12.27 -8.12 24.50
N ASP A 96 13.18 -7.36 25.12
CA ASP A 96 13.52 -7.52 26.54
C ASP A 96 12.36 -7.10 27.44
N VAL A 97 11.65 -6.04 27.05
CA VAL A 97 10.46 -5.55 27.77
C VAL A 97 9.30 -6.57 27.63
N VAL A 98 9.09 -7.12 26.44
CA VAL A 98 8.05 -8.15 26.23
C VAL A 98 8.34 -9.41 27.02
N GLU A 99 9.57 -9.90 26.99
CA GLU A 99 9.99 -11.10 27.73
C GLU A 99 9.81 -10.91 29.24
N ALA A 100 10.22 -9.77 29.79
CA ALA A 100 9.99 -9.45 31.19
C ALA A 100 8.50 -9.43 31.54
N ALA A 101 7.67 -8.78 30.72
CA ALA A 101 6.23 -8.71 30.94
C ALA A 101 5.56 -10.07 30.87
N LEU A 102 5.95 -10.94 29.92
CA LEU A 102 5.46 -12.31 29.84
C LEU A 102 5.79 -13.13 31.08
N ASN A 103 7.00 -12.96 31.62
CA ASN A 103 7.46 -13.71 32.79
C ASN A 103 6.74 -13.31 34.09
N ASP A 104 6.18 -12.10 34.18
CA ASP A 104 5.41 -11.63 35.34
C ASP A 104 3.96 -12.15 35.38
N ILE A 105 3.44 -12.70 34.29
CA ILE A 105 2.08 -13.25 34.22
C ILE A 105 1.98 -14.51 35.10
N THR A 106 1.18 -14.50 36.13
CA THR A 106 0.95 -15.66 37.01
C THR A 106 -0.52 -16.09 36.89
N PRO A 107 -0.86 -17.26 36.29
CA PRO A 107 -2.23 -17.68 36.09
C PRO A 107 -3.03 -17.82 37.38
N ARG A 108 -4.27 -17.24 37.44
CA ARG A 108 -5.11 -17.26 38.65
C ARG A 108 -6.60 -17.18 38.40
N GLY A 109 -7.03 -16.39 37.43
CA GLY A 109 -8.37 -15.83 37.39
C GLY A 109 -9.30 -16.42 36.35
N LYS A 110 -10.20 -15.58 35.88
CA LYS A 110 -11.23 -15.82 34.87
C LYS A 110 -10.72 -15.62 33.45
N THR A 111 -11.60 -15.91 32.48
CA THR A 111 -11.30 -15.86 31.05
C THR A 111 -12.23 -14.84 30.34
N PRO A 112 -12.03 -13.52 30.55
CA PRO A 112 -12.83 -12.45 29.93
C PRO A 112 -12.34 -12.13 28.50
N ILE A 113 -12.49 -13.06 27.57
CA ILE A 113 -12.02 -12.91 26.17
C ILE A 113 -12.69 -11.70 25.51
N GLY A 114 -14.02 -11.61 25.60
CA GLY A 114 -14.77 -10.55 24.93
C GLY A 114 -14.37 -9.15 25.36
N ALA A 115 -14.23 -8.93 26.69
CA ALA A 115 -13.79 -7.65 27.23
C ALA A 115 -12.35 -7.32 26.83
N SER A 116 -11.47 -8.32 26.84
CA SER A 116 -10.06 -8.16 26.43
C SER A 116 -9.91 -7.82 24.96
N VAL A 117 -10.64 -8.51 24.10
CA VAL A 117 -10.63 -8.22 22.64
C VAL A 117 -11.18 -6.83 22.35
N ARG A 118 -12.26 -6.40 23.04
CA ARG A 118 -12.79 -5.04 22.90
C ARG A 118 -11.75 -3.97 23.27
N GLY A 119 -11.09 -4.12 24.42
CA GLY A 119 -10.06 -3.18 24.86
C GLY A 119 -8.83 -3.17 23.95
N ALA A 120 -8.43 -4.33 23.46
CA ALA A 120 -7.35 -4.44 22.49
C ALA A 120 -7.72 -3.80 21.13
N ALA A 121 -8.94 -4.00 20.64
CA ALA A 121 -9.46 -3.40 19.41
C ALA A 121 -9.53 -1.87 19.47
N GLU A 122 -9.82 -1.29 20.64
CA GLU A 122 -9.76 0.16 20.84
C GLU A 122 -8.33 0.69 20.71
N THR A 123 -7.35 -0.09 21.20
CA THR A 123 -5.94 0.30 21.20
C THR A 123 -5.32 0.22 19.80
N VAL A 124 -5.61 -0.84 19.02
CA VAL A 124 -5.01 -1.02 17.69
C VAL A 124 -5.70 -0.22 16.58
N GLY A 125 -6.87 0.38 16.85
CA GLY A 125 -7.55 1.26 15.90
C GLY A 125 -8.29 0.54 14.77
N GLN A 126 -8.44 1.21 13.62
CA GLN A 126 -9.28 0.77 12.50
C GLN A 126 -8.68 -0.39 11.69
N ASN A 127 -7.35 -0.38 11.51
CA ASN A 127 -6.64 -1.31 10.63
C ASN A 127 -5.70 -2.27 11.38
N GLY A 128 -5.84 -2.35 12.71
CA GLY A 128 -4.98 -3.18 13.54
C GLY A 128 -5.46 -4.61 13.68
N SER A 129 -4.63 -5.46 14.27
CA SER A 129 -4.95 -6.85 14.55
C SER A 129 -4.82 -7.19 16.04
N VAL A 130 -5.65 -8.13 16.49
CA VAL A 130 -5.59 -8.71 17.82
C VAL A 130 -5.31 -10.20 17.68
N VAL A 131 -4.37 -10.72 18.46
CA VAL A 131 -4.05 -12.16 18.53
C VAL A 131 -4.30 -12.63 19.95
N VAL A 132 -5.32 -13.46 20.14
CA VAL A 132 -5.66 -14.05 21.44
C VAL A 132 -5.05 -15.44 21.53
N VAL A 133 -4.34 -15.72 22.61
CA VAL A 133 -3.90 -17.08 22.97
C VAL A 133 -4.64 -17.48 24.24
N THR A 134 -5.51 -18.47 24.15
CA THR A 134 -6.36 -18.92 25.25
C THR A 134 -6.44 -20.45 25.33
N ASP A 135 -6.48 -20.98 26.53
CA ASP A 135 -6.71 -22.41 26.78
C ASP A 135 -8.12 -22.70 27.33
N GLY A 136 -9.02 -21.69 27.20
CA GLY A 136 -10.39 -21.82 27.71
C GLY A 136 -11.42 -21.06 26.90
N LEU A 137 -12.68 -21.23 27.30
CA LEU A 137 -13.81 -20.52 26.74
C LEU A 137 -14.10 -19.24 27.53
N GLU A 138 -14.77 -18.28 26.89
CA GLU A 138 -15.35 -17.12 27.54
C GLU A 138 -16.21 -17.55 28.76
N ASN A 139 -15.89 -17.07 29.94
CA ASN A 139 -16.61 -17.44 31.16
C ASN A 139 -17.03 -16.20 32.00
N CYS A 140 -17.01 -15.04 31.40
CA CYS A 140 -17.47 -13.75 31.97
C CYS A 140 -18.76 -13.24 31.31
N GLY A 141 -19.38 -14.02 30.43
CA GLY A 141 -20.71 -13.79 29.89
C GLY A 141 -20.76 -12.93 28.63
N ALA A 142 -19.64 -12.73 27.93
CA ALA A 142 -19.65 -12.03 26.66
C ALA A 142 -20.14 -12.98 25.54
N ASP A 143 -20.96 -12.44 24.63
CA ASP A 143 -21.29 -13.09 23.36
C ASP A 143 -20.22 -12.73 22.32
N LEU A 144 -19.34 -13.68 22.02
CA LEU A 144 -18.20 -13.48 21.13
C LEU A 144 -18.64 -13.31 19.67
N CYS A 145 -19.73 -13.95 19.25
CA CYS A 145 -20.26 -13.78 17.90
C CYS A 145 -20.81 -12.37 17.69
N ALA A 146 -21.64 -11.88 18.62
CA ALA A 146 -22.18 -10.53 18.57
C ALA A 146 -21.06 -9.47 18.66
N LEU A 147 -20.01 -9.72 19.45
CA LEU A 147 -18.85 -8.84 19.50
C LEU A 147 -18.10 -8.80 18.16
N GLY A 148 -17.93 -9.93 17.49
CA GLY A 148 -17.30 -10.01 16.19
C GLY A 148 -18.04 -9.19 15.14
N GLU A 149 -19.37 -9.33 15.07
CA GLU A 149 -20.23 -8.55 14.17
C GLU A 149 -20.15 -7.03 14.46
N GLU A 150 -20.16 -6.65 15.75
CA GLU A 150 -20.03 -5.25 16.16
C GLU A 150 -18.68 -4.64 15.73
N LEU A 151 -17.58 -5.37 15.96
CA LEU A 151 -16.24 -4.91 15.59
C LEU A 151 -16.07 -4.82 14.07
N ALA A 152 -16.54 -5.79 13.31
CA ALA A 152 -16.54 -5.77 11.85
C ALA A 152 -17.33 -4.60 11.27
N ALA A 153 -18.49 -4.28 11.87
CA ALA A 153 -19.32 -3.16 11.42
C ALA A 153 -18.69 -1.78 11.76
N SER A 154 -17.94 -1.69 12.85
CA SER A 154 -17.35 -0.42 13.32
C SER A 154 -15.92 -0.18 12.86
N LYS A 155 -15.18 -1.20 12.45
CA LYS A 155 -13.75 -1.18 12.13
C LYS A 155 -13.46 -2.01 10.87
N SER A 156 -13.47 -1.37 9.70
CA SER A 156 -13.42 -2.03 8.39
C SER A 156 -12.13 -2.81 8.07
N GLY A 157 -11.02 -2.51 8.73
CA GLY A 157 -9.73 -3.16 8.53
C GLY A 157 -9.21 -3.92 9.76
N PHE A 158 -10.05 -4.05 10.80
CA PHE A 158 -9.69 -4.76 12.02
C PHE A 158 -9.82 -6.27 11.85
N THR A 159 -8.86 -7.03 12.41
CA THR A 159 -8.92 -8.50 12.45
C THR A 159 -8.64 -9.03 13.85
N ALA A 160 -9.34 -10.09 14.25
CA ALA A 160 -9.08 -10.82 15.47
C ALA A 160 -8.74 -12.29 15.15
N HIS A 161 -7.52 -12.70 15.47
CA HIS A 161 -7.08 -14.09 15.38
C HIS A 161 -7.17 -14.73 16.76
N LEU A 162 -7.75 -15.92 16.84
CA LEU A 162 -7.87 -16.64 18.09
C LEU A 162 -7.14 -17.99 18.00
N ILE A 163 -6.24 -18.23 18.92
CA ILE A 163 -5.49 -19.48 19.02
C ILE A 163 -6.02 -20.22 20.25
N GLY A 164 -6.74 -21.31 19.99
CA GLY A 164 -7.23 -22.23 21.03
C GLY A 164 -6.13 -23.20 21.43
N PHE A 165 -5.51 -23.00 22.59
CA PHE A 165 -4.39 -23.79 23.05
C PHE A 165 -4.84 -24.94 23.97
N ASP A 166 -4.90 -26.15 23.42
CA ASP A 166 -5.39 -27.35 24.11
C ASP A 166 -6.82 -27.17 24.67
N VAL A 167 -7.71 -26.62 23.85
CA VAL A 167 -9.11 -26.37 24.15
C VAL A 167 -9.99 -27.34 23.39
N GLU A 168 -10.80 -28.11 24.12
CA GLU A 168 -11.85 -28.94 23.55
C GLU A 168 -13.13 -28.11 23.37
N ASP A 169 -13.85 -28.31 22.27
CA ASP A 169 -15.16 -27.70 21.95
C ASP A 169 -15.20 -26.16 21.84
N ALA A 170 -14.05 -25.48 21.75
CA ALA A 170 -13.96 -24.01 21.60
C ALA A 170 -14.30 -23.49 20.22
N GLU A 171 -14.36 -24.34 19.20
CA GLU A 171 -14.50 -23.97 17.80
C GLU A 171 -15.74 -23.09 17.53
N GLY A 172 -16.84 -23.29 18.26
CA GLY A 172 -18.07 -22.53 18.05
C GLY A 172 -17.95 -21.05 18.41
N GLN A 173 -17.44 -20.71 19.60
CA GLN A 173 -17.38 -19.32 20.10
C GLN A 173 -16.17 -18.55 19.56
N LEU A 174 -14.99 -19.16 19.63
CA LEU A 174 -13.75 -18.52 19.21
C LEU A 174 -13.70 -18.34 17.71
N ALA A 175 -14.12 -19.37 16.96
CA ALA A 175 -14.18 -19.30 15.49
C ALA A 175 -15.15 -18.21 15.01
N CYS A 176 -16.31 -18.07 15.64
CA CYS A 176 -17.31 -17.07 15.27
C CYS A 176 -16.77 -15.63 15.37
N LEU A 177 -16.05 -15.30 16.45
CA LEU A 177 -15.41 -13.99 16.60
C LEU A 177 -14.32 -13.76 15.54
N ALA A 178 -13.50 -14.78 15.29
CA ALA A 178 -12.44 -14.70 14.28
C ALA A 178 -13.04 -14.48 12.88
N ASP A 179 -13.98 -15.33 12.48
CA ASP A 179 -14.60 -15.29 11.15
C ASP A 179 -15.34 -13.97 10.90
N ALA A 180 -16.09 -13.46 11.89
CA ALA A 180 -16.82 -12.20 11.77
C ALA A 180 -15.91 -11.01 11.52
N THR A 181 -14.66 -11.02 12.03
CA THR A 181 -13.68 -9.95 11.86
C THR A 181 -12.68 -10.20 10.71
N GLY A 182 -12.89 -11.26 9.91
CA GLY A 182 -11.96 -11.64 8.84
C GLY A 182 -10.63 -12.24 9.32
N GLY A 183 -10.56 -12.60 10.63
CA GLY A 183 -9.40 -13.26 11.22
C GLY A 183 -9.45 -14.78 11.05
N ARG A 184 -8.70 -15.50 11.91
CA ARG A 184 -8.63 -16.97 11.88
C ARG A 184 -8.73 -17.55 13.28
N TYR A 185 -9.48 -18.64 13.42
CA TYR A 185 -9.35 -19.53 14.56
C TYR A 185 -8.35 -20.65 14.23
N ILE A 186 -7.34 -20.84 15.08
CA ILE A 186 -6.29 -21.86 14.87
C ILE A 186 -6.18 -22.71 16.13
N PRO A 187 -6.53 -24.00 16.07
CA PRO A 187 -6.33 -24.91 17.19
C PRO A 187 -4.84 -25.27 17.34
N ALA A 188 -4.36 -25.31 18.57
CA ALA A 188 -3.00 -25.72 18.92
C ALA A 188 -3.02 -26.68 20.08
N SER A 189 -2.42 -27.85 19.93
CA SER A 189 -2.42 -28.92 20.93
C SER A 189 -1.09 -29.12 21.67
N GLY A 190 -0.08 -28.32 21.38
CA GLY A 190 1.25 -28.39 21.97
C GLY A 190 2.18 -27.28 21.52
N ALA A 191 3.43 -27.29 21.99
CA ALA A 191 4.41 -26.23 21.77
C ALA A 191 4.67 -25.95 20.28
N ALA A 192 4.83 -27.00 19.46
CA ALA A 192 5.13 -26.83 18.04
C ALA A 192 3.93 -26.25 17.27
N SER A 193 2.71 -26.72 17.53
CA SER A 193 1.49 -26.22 16.89
C SER A 193 1.17 -24.80 17.35
N LEU A 194 1.40 -24.44 18.62
CA LEU A 194 1.23 -23.07 19.10
C LEU A 194 2.22 -22.10 18.45
N THR A 195 3.50 -22.48 18.36
CA THR A 195 4.51 -21.67 17.64
C THR A 195 4.10 -21.48 16.18
N GLY A 196 3.70 -22.54 15.50
CA GLY A 196 3.23 -22.46 14.10
C GLY A 196 1.98 -21.61 13.92
N ALA A 197 1.02 -21.66 14.86
CA ALA A 197 -0.18 -20.83 14.85
C ALA A 197 0.18 -19.34 15.02
N LEU A 198 1.05 -19.03 15.99
CA LEU A 198 1.54 -17.67 16.20
C LEU A 198 2.29 -17.12 14.97
N GLN A 199 3.16 -17.92 14.35
CA GLN A 199 3.85 -17.53 13.12
C GLN A 199 2.89 -17.26 11.96
N GLN A 200 1.80 -18.04 11.83
CA GLN A 200 0.79 -17.83 10.78
C GLN A 200 0.02 -16.51 10.91
N VAL A 201 -0.22 -16.04 12.15
CA VAL A 201 -0.98 -14.81 12.39
C VAL A 201 -0.08 -13.58 12.53
N SER A 202 1.21 -13.76 12.82
CA SER A 202 2.21 -12.69 12.88
C SER A 202 2.89 -12.44 11.54
N ALA A 203 2.92 -13.45 10.66
CA ALA A 203 3.41 -13.24 9.31
C ALA A 203 2.68 -12.04 8.69
N PRO A 204 3.38 -11.16 7.93
CA PRO A 204 2.67 -10.21 7.09
C PRO A 204 1.60 -11.00 6.34
N GLU A 205 0.34 -10.52 6.36
CA GLU A 205 -0.65 -11.12 5.47
C GLU A 205 0.02 -11.32 4.12
N PRO A 206 0.04 -12.54 3.54
CA PRO A 206 0.55 -12.69 2.21
C PRO A 206 -0.20 -11.65 1.39
N LYS A 207 0.55 -10.66 0.88
CA LYS A 207 -0.01 -9.73 -0.10
C LYS A 207 -0.76 -10.66 -1.05
N PRO A 208 -2.09 -10.51 -1.24
CA PRO A 208 -2.85 -11.43 -2.06
C PRO A 208 -2.03 -11.67 -3.30
N GLU A 209 -1.74 -12.93 -3.62
CA GLU A 209 -0.99 -13.24 -4.84
C GLU A 209 -1.73 -12.51 -5.93
N PRO A 210 -1.08 -11.58 -6.66
CA PRO A 210 -1.78 -10.79 -7.64
C PRO A 210 -2.46 -11.81 -8.55
N LYS A 211 -3.79 -11.76 -8.60
CA LYS A 211 -4.53 -12.48 -9.64
C LYS A 211 -3.78 -12.14 -10.90
N GLY A 212 -3.39 -13.12 -11.68
CA GLY A 212 -2.62 -12.87 -12.90
C GLY A 212 -3.27 -11.71 -13.67
N PRO A 213 -2.55 -10.98 -14.50
CA PRO A 213 -3.08 -9.81 -15.17
C PRO A 213 -4.36 -10.20 -15.90
N LEU A 214 -5.42 -9.39 -15.75
CA LEU A 214 -6.65 -9.54 -16.53
C LEU A 214 -6.36 -9.38 -18.01
N PHE A 215 -5.34 -8.62 -18.31
CA PHE A 215 -4.87 -8.30 -19.62
C PHE A 215 -3.36 -8.06 -19.56
N VAL A 216 -2.64 -8.59 -20.53
CA VAL A 216 -1.21 -8.35 -20.70
C VAL A 216 -0.84 -8.40 -22.19
N ASP A 217 0.06 -7.51 -22.60
CA ASP A 217 0.70 -7.54 -23.91
C ASP A 217 2.20 -7.27 -23.73
N ASP A 218 3.03 -8.25 -24.12
CA ASP A 218 4.49 -8.18 -24.05
C ASP A 218 5.10 -7.84 -25.43
N PHE A 219 4.28 -7.50 -26.44
CA PHE A 219 4.68 -7.18 -27.81
C PHE A 219 5.57 -8.22 -28.48
N ASP A 220 5.52 -9.49 -28.04
CA ASP A 220 6.33 -10.60 -28.56
C ASP A 220 5.81 -11.06 -29.93
N ARG A 221 5.90 -10.15 -30.91
CA ARG A 221 5.46 -10.32 -32.30
C ARG A 221 6.06 -9.27 -33.23
N ALA A 222 5.91 -9.47 -34.52
CA ALA A 222 6.47 -8.58 -35.55
C ALA A 222 5.53 -7.43 -35.97
N ASP A 223 4.31 -7.36 -35.46
CA ASP A 223 3.33 -6.31 -35.74
C ASP A 223 2.49 -5.98 -34.50
N LEU A 224 1.75 -4.88 -34.53
CA LEU A 224 0.97 -4.42 -33.40
C LEU A 224 -0.23 -5.32 -33.07
N GLY A 225 -0.65 -6.16 -34.00
CA GLY A 225 -1.81 -7.05 -33.85
C GLY A 225 -3.16 -6.37 -34.01
N PRO A 226 -4.24 -7.17 -34.16
CA PRO A 226 -5.58 -6.68 -34.54
C PRO A 226 -6.30 -5.97 -33.39
N ASP A 227 -5.91 -6.21 -32.15
CA ASP A 227 -6.54 -5.65 -30.96
C ASP A 227 -6.13 -4.21 -30.69
N TRP A 228 -5.07 -3.76 -31.33
CA TRP A 228 -4.59 -2.40 -31.25
C TRP A 228 -5.19 -1.50 -32.32
N THR A 229 -5.41 -0.25 -31.97
CA THR A 229 -5.71 0.84 -32.90
C THR A 229 -4.81 2.01 -32.61
N ILE A 230 -4.44 2.70 -33.67
CA ILE A 230 -3.60 3.90 -33.59
C ILE A 230 -4.47 5.09 -33.99
N ASN A 231 -4.54 6.09 -33.11
CA ASN A 231 -5.12 7.38 -33.49
C ASN A 231 -4.11 8.13 -34.35
N HIS A 232 -4.55 8.60 -35.51
CA HIS A 232 -3.71 9.36 -36.45
C HIS A 232 -2.38 8.68 -36.74
N PRO A 233 -2.39 7.46 -37.37
CA PRO A 233 -1.18 6.68 -37.53
C PRO A 233 -0.17 7.36 -38.44
N ASP A 234 1.05 7.53 -37.90
CA ASP A 234 2.25 7.86 -38.66
C ASP A 234 3.18 6.64 -38.63
N PRO A 235 3.20 5.84 -39.70
CA PRO A 235 4.04 4.62 -39.74
C PRO A 235 5.54 4.88 -39.68
N SER A 236 5.99 6.11 -39.89
CA SER A 236 7.40 6.47 -39.76
C SER A 236 7.83 6.69 -38.31
N GLY A 237 6.87 6.83 -37.40
CA GLY A 237 7.09 7.16 -36.00
C GLY A 237 7.00 5.97 -35.04
N PHE A 238 6.86 4.74 -35.52
CA PHE A 238 6.87 3.58 -34.65
C PHE A 238 7.29 2.30 -35.39
N ILE A 239 7.70 1.31 -34.61
CA ILE A 239 7.97 -0.06 -35.05
C ILE A 239 7.60 -1.01 -33.91
N VAL A 240 7.12 -2.23 -34.25
CA VAL A 240 7.06 -3.35 -33.32
C VAL A 240 8.20 -4.28 -33.69
N ASP A 241 9.07 -4.53 -32.74
CA ASP A 241 10.18 -5.47 -32.89
C ASP A 241 10.16 -6.44 -31.71
N GLU A 242 10.72 -7.62 -31.85
CA GLU A 242 10.62 -8.74 -30.92
C GLU A 242 10.67 -8.32 -29.46
N GLY A 243 9.49 -8.27 -28.78
CA GLY A 243 9.33 -7.93 -27.39
C GLY A 243 9.12 -6.44 -27.04
N ALA A 244 9.02 -5.53 -28.04
CA ALA A 244 8.80 -4.12 -27.76
C ALA A 244 7.98 -3.36 -28.81
N LEU A 245 7.15 -2.41 -28.34
CA LEU A 245 6.61 -1.32 -29.15
C LEU A 245 7.53 -0.10 -29.03
N ILE A 246 8.31 0.16 -30.05
CA ILE A 246 9.22 1.31 -30.12
C ILE A 246 8.49 2.45 -30.81
N THR A 247 8.39 3.59 -30.14
CA THR A 247 7.75 4.79 -30.71
C THR A 247 8.64 6.02 -30.60
N MET A 248 8.65 6.84 -31.65
CA MET A 248 9.44 8.04 -31.77
C MET A 248 8.60 9.15 -32.45
N THR A 249 7.90 9.93 -31.70
CA THR A 249 7.06 10.99 -32.24
C THR A 249 7.68 12.36 -32.00
N VAL A 250 7.75 13.18 -33.05
CA VAL A 250 8.28 14.56 -32.99
C VAL A 250 7.18 15.61 -32.95
N GLU A 251 5.92 15.20 -32.95
CA GLU A 251 4.80 16.11 -32.89
C GLU A 251 4.50 16.53 -31.43
N PRO A 252 4.10 17.80 -31.24
CA PRO A 252 3.82 18.30 -29.91
C PRO A 252 2.51 17.76 -29.33
N GLY A 253 2.52 17.42 -28.06
CA GLY A 253 1.30 17.22 -27.29
C GLY A 253 1.37 16.12 -26.26
N TYR A 254 0.29 16.00 -25.55
CA TYR A 254 -0.02 14.88 -24.67
C TYR A 254 -1.09 14.00 -25.31
N MET A 255 -1.19 12.76 -24.87
CA MET A 255 -2.40 11.98 -25.12
C MET A 255 -3.62 12.79 -24.65
N GLY A 256 -4.48 13.18 -25.59
CA GLY A 256 -5.65 14.01 -25.33
C GLY A 256 -5.46 15.54 -25.35
N ASP A 257 -4.31 16.06 -25.74
CA ASP A 257 -4.13 17.52 -25.89
C ASP A 257 -4.52 18.05 -27.27
N ALA A 258 -4.29 17.26 -28.31
CA ALA A 258 -4.62 17.62 -29.67
C ALA A 258 -5.57 16.61 -30.31
N LYS A 259 -6.51 17.12 -31.10
CA LYS A 259 -7.47 16.28 -31.82
C LYS A 259 -6.77 15.32 -32.77
N ASP A 260 -5.64 15.74 -33.33
CA ASP A 260 -4.90 15.03 -34.37
C ASP A 260 -3.51 14.56 -33.88
N GLN A 261 -3.38 14.24 -32.57
CA GLN A 261 -2.14 13.72 -31.99
C GLN A 261 -1.76 12.37 -32.64
N PRO A 262 -0.61 12.27 -33.31
CA PRO A 262 -0.23 11.02 -33.98
C PRO A 262 0.25 9.96 -32.99
N ASN A 263 0.10 8.71 -33.40
CA ASN A 263 0.59 7.51 -32.73
C ASN A 263 0.18 7.41 -31.26
N VAL A 264 -1.10 7.67 -30.95
CA VAL A 264 -1.69 7.23 -29.70
C VAL A 264 -2.17 5.79 -29.88
N PHE A 265 -1.46 4.84 -29.28
CA PHE A 265 -1.74 3.41 -29.33
C PHE A 265 -2.82 3.07 -28.34
N ARG A 266 -3.92 2.46 -28.78
CA ARG A 266 -5.06 2.09 -27.94
C ARG A 266 -5.37 0.60 -28.11
N TRP A 267 -5.49 -0.10 -26.99
CA TRP A 267 -5.92 -1.50 -27.00
C TRP A 267 -7.45 -1.57 -26.92
N LYS A 268 -8.07 -2.14 -27.97
CA LYS A 268 -9.51 -2.37 -28.02
C LYS A 268 -9.88 -3.68 -27.36
N GLY A 269 -10.92 -3.66 -26.54
CA GLY A 269 -11.49 -4.86 -25.95
C GLY A 269 -10.90 -5.28 -24.60
N ALA A 270 -9.96 -4.53 -24.04
CA ALA A 270 -9.60 -4.71 -22.65
C ALA A 270 -10.72 -4.14 -21.77
N GLU A 271 -11.38 -4.99 -21.02
CA GLU A 271 -12.38 -4.59 -20.03
C GLU A 271 -11.68 -4.28 -18.72
N PHE A 272 -11.87 -3.06 -18.21
CA PHE A 272 -11.42 -2.71 -16.87
C PHE A 272 -12.40 -3.28 -15.85
N PRO A 273 -11.91 -3.84 -14.71
CA PRO A 273 -12.80 -4.29 -13.66
C PRO A 273 -13.57 -3.11 -13.04
N GLU A 274 -14.75 -3.39 -12.49
CA GLU A 274 -15.56 -2.38 -11.77
C GLU A 274 -14.86 -1.90 -10.50
N GLY A 275 -14.09 -2.81 -9.83
CA GLY A 275 -13.34 -2.58 -8.60
C GLY A 275 -12.08 -1.75 -8.78
N ASP A 276 -11.12 -2.05 -7.94
CA ASP A 276 -9.80 -1.43 -7.94
C ASP A 276 -8.87 -2.11 -8.94
N TRP A 277 -7.98 -1.35 -9.56
CA TRP A 277 -7.07 -1.88 -10.57
C TRP A 277 -5.82 -1.02 -10.74
N ASP A 278 -4.80 -1.64 -11.29
CA ASP A 278 -3.59 -1.01 -11.76
C ASP A 278 -3.44 -1.23 -13.27
N LEU A 279 -3.21 -0.16 -14.02
CA LEU A 279 -2.79 -0.19 -15.41
C LEU A 279 -1.32 0.23 -15.45
N SER A 280 -0.44 -0.67 -15.85
CA SER A 280 1.00 -0.44 -15.85
C SER A 280 1.61 -0.63 -17.22
N ALA A 281 2.68 0.11 -17.51
CA ALA A 281 3.55 -0.14 -18.64
C ALA A 281 5.01 -0.11 -18.21
N ASP A 282 5.77 -1.12 -18.61
CA ASP A 282 7.23 -1.13 -18.53
C ASP A 282 7.80 -0.47 -19.77
N PHE A 283 8.82 0.34 -19.58
CA PHE A 283 9.43 1.07 -20.68
C PHE A 283 10.91 1.37 -20.43
N THR A 284 11.68 1.47 -21.51
CA THR A 284 12.92 2.22 -21.57
C THR A 284 12.68 3.50 -22.38
N ALA A 285 13.44 4.54 -22.12
CA ALA A 285 13.27 5.79 -22.87
C ALA A 285 14.56 6.61 -22.96
N ARG A 286 14.84 7.08 -24.17
CA ARG A 286 15.78 8.17 -24.40
C ARG A 286 14.98 9.47 -24.59
N MET A 287 14.94 10.27 -23.55
CA MET A 287 14.25 11.57 -23.57
C MET A 287 15.17 12.63 -24.16
N GLY A 288 14.82 13.17 -25.33
CA GLY A 288 15.61 14.16 -26.04
C GLY A 288 15.87 15.42 -25.22
N GLU A 289 16.96 16.14 -25.54
CA GLU A 289 17.25 17.43 -24.93
C GLU A 289 16.13 18.44 -25.21
N VAL A 290 15.68 19.11 -24.17
CA VAL A 290 14.69 20.19 -24.28
C VAL A 290 15.37 21.54 -24.16
N GLN A 291 15.23 22.35 -25.19
CA GLN A 291 15.78 23.72 -25.16
C GLN A 291 15.00 24.58 -24.17
N THR A 292 15.72 25.36 -23.37
CA THR A 292 15.22 26.19 -22.26
C THR A 292 14.24 27.29 -22.63
N LEU A 293 13.94 27.52 -23.92
CA LEU A 293 13.03 28.55 -24.37
C LEU A 293 11.76 27.95 -25.00
N GLY A 294 10.62 28.11 -24.32
CA GLY A 294 9.30 27.84 -24.90
C GLY A 294 8.52 26.66 -24.36
N GLY A 295 8.87 26.13 -23.18
CA GLY A 295 8.08 25.08 -22.52
C GLY A 295 8.04 23.75 -23.28
N ARG A 296 9.14 23.42 -23.96
CA ARG A 296 9.29 22.16 -24.71
C ARG A 296 9.36 20.97 -23.78
N ARG A 297 8.81 19.83 -24.20
CA ARG A 297 8.62 18.66 -23.35
C ARG A 297 8.94 17.36 -24.10
N ALA A 298 9.57 16.44 -23.41
CA ALA A 298 9.68 15.05 -23.80
C ALA A 298 8.78 14.24 -22.87
N ILE A 299 7.98 13.31 -23.38
CA ILE A 299 6.88 12.67 -22.64
C ILE A 299 6.86 11.17 -22.92
N VAL A 300 6.70 10.35 -21.84
CA VAL A 300 6.33 8.93 -21.91
C VAL A 300 5.09 8.74 -21.03
N GLN A 301 4.03 8.17 -21.58
CA GLN A 301 2.68 8.21 -21.01
C GLN A 301 1.94 6.88 -21.14
N VAL A 302 1.24 6.49 -20.05
CA VAL A 302 0.28 5.38 -20.02
C VAL A 302 -1.04 5.87 -19.42
N GLY A 303 -2.17 5.34 -19.91
CA GLY A 303 -3.46 5.75 -19.37
C GLY A 303 -4.65 5.09 -20.04
N ARG A 304 -5.83 5.64 -19.78
CA ARG A 304 -7.08 5.35 -20.49
C ARG A 304 -7.43 6.52 -21.40
N HIS A 305 -7.66 6.23 -22.67
CA HIS A 305 -7.98 7.24 -23.65
C HIS A 305 -9.22 6.88 -24.45
N MET A 306 -10.18 7.79 -24.49
CA MET A 306 -11.36 7.72 -25.37
C MET A 306 -11.27 8.83 -26.43
N ASP A 307 -11.14 10.06 -25.96
CA ASP A 307 -10.99 11.28 -26.76
C ASP A 307 -10.33 12.39 -25.94
N ILE A 308 -10.15 13.58 -26.52
CA ILE A 308 -9.47 14.73 -25.87
C ILE A 308 -10.18 15.24 -24.60
N ASN A 309 -11.47 14.94 -24.42
CA ASN A 309 -12.26 15.37 -23.26
C ASN A 309 -12.41 14.25 -22.22
N ASN A 310 -12.02 13.02 -22.56
CA ASN A 310 -12.20 11.83 -21.76
C ASN A 310 -10.90 11.00 -21.77
N THR A 311 -9.96 11.39 -20.95
CA THR A 311 -8.64 10.77 -20.82
C THR A 311 -8.20 10.85 -19.37
N ILE A 312 -7.61 9.78 -18.86
CA ILE A 312 -6.82 9.81 -17.63
C ILE A 312 -5.49 9.10 -17.87
N SER A 313 -4.41 9.71 -17.46
CA SER A 313 -3.08 9.17 -17.71
C SER A 313 -2.06 9.61 -16.67
N VAL A 314 -1.07 8.77 -16.47
CA VAL A 314 0.16 9.08 -15.76
C VAL A 314 1.31 9.16 -16.76
N TYR A 315 2.19 10.11 -16.58
CA TYR A 315 3.33 10.27 -17.45
C TYR A 315 4.52 10.94 -16.76
N VAL A 316 5.69 10.56 -17.23
CA VAL A 316 6.92 11.31 -16.97
C VAL A 316 7.12 12.32 -18.07
N TYR A 317 7.52 13.54 -17.71
CA TYR A 317 7.89 14.54 -18.69
C TYR A 317 9.09 15.35 -18.26
N ARG A 318 9.97 15.58 -19.21
CA ARG A 318 11.10 16.50 -19.11
C ARG A 318 10.67 17.85 -19.65
N GLN A 319 10.89 18.91 -18.90
CA GLN A 319 10.52 20.26 -19.29
C GLN A 319 11.71 21.20 -19.21
N GLY A 320 12.09 21.78 -20.36
CA GLY A 320 13.06 22.88 -20.41
C GLY A 320 12.38 24.19 -20.07
N ASN A 321 12.60 24.70 -18.87
CA ASN A 321 12.31 26.04 -18.43
C ASN A 321 13.65 26.77 -18.21
N SER A 322 13.74 27.64 -17.18
CA SER A 322 15.02 28.15 -16.70
C SER A 322 15.95 27.04 -16.19
N ASN A 323 15.37 25.95 -15.72
CA ASN A 323 16.02 24.72 -15.30
C ASN A 323 15.48 23.55 -16.14
N ASP A 324 16.27 22.52 -16.31
CA ASP A 324 15.88 21.27 -16.98
C ASP A 324 15.33 20.33 -15.90
N ASP A 325 14.00 20.20 -15.84
CA ASP A 325 13.30 19.51 -14.78
C ASP A 325 12.62 18.24 -15.30
N LEU A 326 12.54 17.21 -14.45
CA LEU A 326 11.80 15.98 -14.70
C LEU A 326 10.66 15.81 -13.68
N TRP A 327 9.47 15.53 -14.18
CA TRP A 327 8.25 15.44 -13.40
C TRP A 327 7.47 14.17 -13.68
N LEU A 328 6.80 13.64 -12.63
CA LEU A 328 5.71 12.69 -12.75
C LEU A 328 4.39 13.44 -12.63
N ARG A 329 3.48 13.24 -13.58
CA ARG A 329 2.16 13.88 -13.55
C ARG A 329 1.06 12.85 -13.76
N LEU A 330 0.03 12.96 -12.96
CA LEU A 330 -1.29 12.38 -13.17
C LEU A 330 -2.22 13.47 -13.70
N ARG A 331 -2.87 13.22 -14.84
CA ARG A 331 -3.79 14.17 -15.47
C ARG A 331 -5.04 13.47 -15.92
N ALA A 332 -6.18 14.06 -15.63
CA ALA A 332 -7.46 13.61 -16.13
C ALA A 332 -8.19 14.75 -16.86
N MET A 333 -8.82 14.40 -17.98
CA MET A 333 -9.82 15.22 -18.68
C MET A 333 -11.15 14.49 -18.55
N SER A 334 -12.14 15.12 -17.95
CA SER A 334 -13.50 14.56 -17.79
C SER A 334 -14.52 15.59 -18.22
N GLY A 335 -15.21 15.32 -19.34
CA GLY A 335 -16.15 16.27 -19.92
C GLY A 335 -15.56 17.63 -20.26
N GLY A 336 -14.28 17.70 -20.61
CA GLY A 336 -13.55 18.93 -20.92
C GLY A 336 -12.97 19.69 -19.71
N THR A 337 -13.13 19.14 -18.51
CA THR A 337 -12.53 19.72 -17.28
C THR A 337 -11.25 18.97 -16.96
N GLU A 338 -10.17 19.72 -16.74
CA GLU A 338 -8.88 19.16 -16.32
C GLU A 338 -8.77 19.07 -14.80
N THR A 339 -8.28 17.92 -14.33
CA THR A 339 -7.82 17.69 -12.95
C THR A 339 -6.44 17.07 -13.02
N ARG A 340 -5.50 17.54 -12.17
CA ARG A 340 -4.13 17.01 -12.19
C ARG A 340 -3.46 17.05 -10.82
N ALA A 341 -2.49 16.16 -10.65
CA ALA A 341 -1.50 16.17 -9.58
C ALA A 341 -0.13 15.92 -10.18
N GLU A 342 0.91 16.48 -9.59
CA GLU A 342 2.27 16.32 -10.09
C GLU A 342 3.31 16.35 -8.97
N VAL A 343 4.41 15.63 -9.17
CA VAL A 343 5.56 15.61 -8.28
C VAL A 343 6.84 15.73 -9.08
N GLU A 344 7.75 16.57 -8.62
CA GLU A 344 9.07 16.69 -9.22
C GLU A 344 9.89 15.43 -8.93
N ILE A 345 10.49 14.84 -9.97
CA ILE A 345 11.39 13.68 -9.86
C ILE A 345 12.83 14.17 -9.67
N ALA A 346 13.26 15.13 -10.52
CA ALA A 346 14.57 15.73 -10.45
C ALA A 346 14.51 17.19 -10.87
N GLY A 347 15.23 18.06 -10.15
CA GLY A 347 15.25 19.50 -10.34
C GLY A 347 15.64 20.21 -9.05
N ASP A 348 15.10 21.41 -8.83
CA ASP A 348 15.46 22.23 -7.66
C ASP A 348 14.94 21.69 -6.32
N LEU A 349 13.83 20.92 -6.32
CA LEU A 349 13.14 20.46 -5.11
C LEU A 349 13.59 19.08 -4.63
N ARG A 350 14.16 18.26 -5.52
CA ARG A 350 14.68 16.93 -5.18
C ARG A 350 16.14 16.79 -5.59
N GLY A 351 16.93 16.22 -4.70
CA GLY A 351 18.39 16.05 -4.86
C GLY A 351 18.82 14.92 -5.80
N TYR A 352 17.94 14.41 -6.65
CA TYR A 352 18.30 13.40 -7.64
C TYR A 352 19.04 14.05 -8.82
N ASP A 353 20.13 13.40 -9.27
CA ASP A 353 20.85 13.81 -10.48
C ASP A 353 20.02 13.47 -11.73
N LEU A 354 19.48 14.48 -12.39
CA LEU A 354 18.71 14.33 -13.62
C LEU A 354 19.44 13.52 -14.69
N ALA A 355 20.74 13.77 -14.87
CA ALA A 355 21.50 13.04 -15.87
C ALA A 355 21.63 11.54 -15.54
N GLN A 356 21.65 11.19 -14.24
CA GLN A 356 21.64 9.79 -13.82
C GLN A 356 20.28 9.14 -14.08
N ILE A 357 19.17 9.83 -13.75
CA ILE A 357 17.82 9.31 -14.00
C ILE A 357 17.58 9.06 -15.49
N LEU A 358 17.99 10.01 -16.34
CA LEU A 358 17.83 9.87 -17.78
C LEU A 358 18.65 8.68 -18.35
N ARG A 359 19.86 8.44 -17.83
CA ARG A 359 20.63 7.24 -18.16
C ARG A 359 19.93 5.98 -17.67
N ASP A 360 19.40 6.00 -16.47
CA ASP A 360 18.71 4.83 -15.90
C ASP A 360 17.42 4.52 -16.66
N PHE A 361 16.68 5.51 -17.16
CA PHE A 361 15.56 5.26 -18.08
C PHE A 361 16.00 4.55 -19.36
N GLU A 362 17.15 4.93 -19.93
CA GLU A 362 17.67 4.32 -21.17
C GLU A 362 18.25 2.92 -20.91
N GLU A 363 18.99 2.73 -19.81
CA GLU A 363 19.76 1.50 -19.56
C GLU A 363 18.99 0.44 -18.77
N LYS A 364 18.12 0.86 -17.83
CA LYS A 364 17.44 -0.03 -16.89
C LYS A 364 15.93 -0.03 -17.05
N GLY A 365 15.39 1.04 -17.62
CA GLY A 365 13.96 1.25 -17.74
C GLY A 365 13.25 1.59 -16.42
N ALA A 366 11.94 1.74 -16.53
CA ALA A 366 11.05 2.05 -15.43
C ALA A 366 9.64 1.53 -15.71
N ARG A 367 8.80 1.52 -14.68
CA ARG A 367 7.38 1.21 -14.78
C ARG A 367 6.54 2.42 -14.44
N LEU A 368 5.63 2.79 -15.32
CA LEU A 368 4.54 3.73 -15.04
C LEU A 368 3.28 2.96 -14.68
N THR A 369 2.62 3.36 -13.60
CA THR A 369 1.37 2.75 -13.14
C THR A 369 0.31 3.82 -12.87
N LEU A 370 -0.85 3.66 -13.50
CA LEU A 370 -2.08 4.37 -13.16
C LEU A 370 -2.91 3.46 -12.26
N SER A 371 -3.04 3.85 -10.98
CA SER A 371 -3.78 3.10 -9.97
C SER A 371 -5.15 3.71 -9.72
N LYS A 372 -6.18 2.87 -9.61
CA LYS A 372 -7.52 3.24 -9.15
C LYS A 372 -7.83 2.53 -7.85
N ARG A 373 -8.25 3.29 -6.83
CA ARG A 373 -8.74 2.78 -5.54
C ARG A 373 -10.03 3.52 -5.20
N GLY A 374 -11.15 2.83 -5.31
CA GLY A 374 -12.47 3.46 -5.20
C GLY A 374 -12.66 4.59 -6.22
N ARG A 375 -12.65 5.84 -5.76
CA ARG A 375 -12.73 7.05 -6.59
C ARG A 375 -11.41 7.78 -6.75
N ASP A 376 -10.38 7.35 -6.03
CA ASP A 376 -9.07 7.96 -6.04
C ASP A 376 -8.21 7.32 -7.14
N TYR A 377 -7.50 8.17 -7.86
CA TYR A 377 -6.50 7.79 -8.85
C TYR A 377 -5.15 8.34 -8.45
N VAL A 378 -4.12 7.51 -8.58
CA VAL A 378 -2.73 7.83 -8.24
C VAL A 378 -1.83 7.44 -9.41
N GLY A 379 -0.89 8.31 -9.73
CA GLY A 379 0.17 8.01 -10.69
C GLY A 379 1.44 7.57 -9.95
N ARG A 380 2.07 6.47 -10.42
CA ARG A 380 3.29 5.93 -9.85
C ARG A 380 4.37 5.75 -10.89
N LEU A 381 5.60 6.00 -10.49
CA LEU A 381 6.81 5.68 -11.23
C LEU A 381 7.70 4.79 -10.35
N THR A 382 8.02 3.61 -10.85
CA THR A 382 8.98 2.70 -10.22
C THR A 382 10.22 2.62 -11.09
N MET A 383 11.37 2.98 -10.54
CA MET A 383 12.66 2.93 -11.25
C MET A 383 13.29 1.54 -11.11
N ASN A 384 13.61 0.90 -12.22
CA ASN A 384 14.27 -0.40 -12.18
C ASN A 384 15.68 -0.30 -11.58
N GLY A 385 15.96 -1.16 -10.60
CA GLY A 385 17.25 -1.20 -9.90
C GLY A 385 17.47 -0.12 -8.85
N TRP A 386 16.46 0.72 -8.58
CA TRP A 386 16.47 1.64 -7.44
C TRP A 386 15.78 0.99 -6.25
N THR A 387 16.39 1.14 -5.07
CA THR A 387 15.86 0.58 -3.83
C THR A 387 15.88 1.63 -2.73
N MET A 388 14.83 1.65 -1.94
CA MET A 388 14.78 2.44 -0.71
C MET A 388 15.71 1.85 0.36
N GLN A 389 15.90 2.58 1.46
CA GLN A 389 16.79 2.14 2.57
C GLN A 389 16.30 0.83 3.22
N ASP A 390 15.04 0.51 3.12
CA ASP A 390 14.42 -0.74 3.59
C ASP A 390 14.54 -1.92 2.60
N GLY A 391 15.17 -1.70 1.43
CA GLY A 391 15.39 -2.70 0.39
C GLY A 391 14.23 -2.90 -0.57
N GLY A 392 13.10 -2.17 -0.40
CA GLY A 392 11.99 -2.15 -1.36
C GLY A 392 12.31 -1.33 -2.62
N PRO A 393 11.56 -1.51 -3.72
CA PRO A 393 11.71 -0.66 -4.90
C PRO A 393 11.39 0.79 -4.56
N GLU A 394 12.17 1.73 -5.10
CA GLU A 394 11.86 3.15 -4.95
C GLU A 394 10.67 3.51 -5.85
N VAL A 395 9.59 3.97 -5.24
CA VAL A 395 8.35 4.36 -5.91
C VAL A 395 8.10 5.84 -5.67
N ILE A 396 7.93 6.59 -6.77
CA ILE A 396 7.55 8.01 -6.75
C ILE A 396 6.06 8.08 -7.07
N GLU A 397 5.28 8.73 -6.20
CA GLU A 397 3.82 8.81 -6.32
C GLU A 397 3.34 10.25 -6.40
N THR A 398 2.27 10.48 -7.16
CA THR A 398 1.53 11.75 -7.14
C THR A 398 0.55 11.78 -5.97
N ASP A 399 0.10 12.97 -5.58
CA ASP A 399 -1.11 13.09 -4.79
C ASP A 399 -2.30 12.46 -5.54
N PRO A 400 -3.29 11.89 -4.81
CA PRO A 400 -4.48 11.33 -5.42
C PRO A 400 -5.39 12.42 -6.03
N ILE A 401 -6.02 12.09 -7.16
CA ILE A 401 -7.11 12.89 -7.71
C ILE A 401 -8.41 12.09 -7.73
N GLN A 402 -9.54 12.74 -7.49
CA GLN A 402 -10.86 12.08 -7.47
C GLN A 402 -11.59 12.27 -8.78
N ILE A 403 -11.97 11.17 -9.42
CA ILE A 403 -12.72 11.15 -10.66
C ILE A 403 -13.93 10.22 -10.53
N LEU A 404 -15.12 10.72 -10.85
CA LEU A 404 -16.35 9.94 -10.73
C LEU A 404 -16.43 8.79 -11.73
N ARG A 405 -15.98 9.01 -12.95
CA ARG A 405 -15.94 8.01 -14.02
C ARG A 405 -14.79 8.27 -14.96
N THR A 406 -14.06 7.21 -15.31
CA THR A 406 -13.10 7.21 -16.41
C THR A 406 -13.60 6.29 -17.50
N GLN A 407 -13.37 6.66 -18.75
CA GLN A 407 -13.76 5.89 -19.93
C GLN A 407 -12.58 5.77 -20.88
N GLY A 408 -12.65 4.82 -21.79
CA GLY A 408 -11.64 4.64 -22.81
C GLY A 408 -10.82 3.37 -22.66
N ASP A 409 -10.07 3.09 -23.69
CA ASP A 409 -9.19 1.93 -23.80
C ASP A 409 -7.85 2.20 -23.10
N PRO A 410 -7.12 1.16 -22.66
CA PRO A 410 -5.71 1.31 -22.29
C PRO A 410 -4.94 1.92 -23.45
N ALA A 411 -4.03 2.83 -23.15
CA ALA A 411 -3.33 3.56 -24.19
C ALA A 411 -1.90 3.90 -23.80
N LEU A 412 -1.02 3.90 -24.80
CA LEU A 412 0.39 4.28 -24.72
C LEU A 412 0.66 5.45 -25.65
N PHE A 413 1.58 6.30 -25.23
CA PHE A 413 2.07 7.42 -26.04
C PHE A 413 3.49 7.81 -25.62
N ALA A 414 4.34 8.14 -26.58
CA ALA A 414 5.57 8.88 -26.34
C ALA A 414 5.76 9.94 -27.41
N GLY A 415 6.28 11.09 -27.02
CA GLY A 415 6.45 12.17 -27.97
C GLY A 415 7.32 13.31 -27.44
N THR A 416 7.68 14.21 -28.34
CA THR A 416 8.47 15.38 -28.04
C THR A 416 7.87 16.63 -28.63
N LEU A 417 7.82 17.69 -27.83
CA LEU A 417 7.65 19.05 -28.29
C LEU A 417 9.03 19.70 -28.36
N GLY A 418 9.80 19.43 -29.40
CA GLY A 418 11.17 19.94 -29.52
C GLY A 418 11.91 19.42 -30.74
N PRO A 419 13.15 19.88 -31.01
CA PRO A 419 13.92 19.46 -32.18
C PRO A 419 14.51 18.06 -32.09
N GLU A 420 14.60 17.49 -30.87
CA GLU A 420 15.13 16.16 -30.64
C GLU A 420 14.00 15.19 -30.33
N GLN A 421 14.09 13.97 -30.88
CA GLN A 421 13.11 12.92 -30.68
C GLN A 421 13.24 12.34 -29.28
N THR A 422 12.09 12.04 -28.65
CA THR A 422 12.00 11.09 -27.57
C THR A 422 11.70 9.73 -28.18
N VAL A 423 12.54 8.76 -27.89
CA VAL A 423 12.34 7.35 -28.25
C VAL A 423 11.94 6.62 -26.99
N ALA A 424 10.79 5.95 -27.01
CA ALA A 424 10.36 5.07 -25.93
C ALA A 424 10.13 3.67 -26.49
N GLU A 425 10.57 2.68 -25.74
CA GLU A 425 10.34 1.26 -25.99
C GLU A 425 9.47 0.74 -24.88
N PHE A 426 8.26 0.30 -25.21
CA PHE A 426 7.35 -0.32 -24.27
C PHE A 426 7.48 -1.83 -24.38
N ASP A 427 7.99 -2.47 -23.32
CA ASP A 427 8.21 -3.92 -23.28
C ASP A 427 6.97 -4.67 -22.83
N ARG A 428 6.09 -4.00 -22.10
CA ARG A 428 4.91 -4.62 -21.50
C ARG A 428 3.85 -3.58 -21.14
N ILE A 429 2.59 -3.95 -21.35
CA ILE A 429 1.44 -3.27 -20.75
C ILE A 429 0.53 -4.31 -20.11
N GLU A 430 0.01 -4.01 -18.92
CA GLU A 430 -0.88 -4.91 -18.21
C GLU A 430 -1.94 -4.20 -17.39
N ILE A 431 -3.08 -4.88 -17.19
CA ILE A 431 -4.11 -4.50 -16.22
C ILE A 431 -4.21 -5.59 -15.17
N VAL A 432 -4.09 -5.22 -13.91
CA VAL A 432 -4.22 -6.12 -12.76
C VAL A 432 -5.39 -5.64 -11.90
N GLU A 433 -6.30 -6.55 -11.54
CA GLU A 433 -7.31 -6.30 -10.52
C GLU A 433 -6.65 -6.31 -9.14
N VAL A 434 -7.02 -5.35 -8.31
CA VAL A 434 -6.51 -5.22 -6.94
C VAL A 434 -7.69 -5.35 -5.98
N GLU A 435 -7.60 -6.26 -5.01
CA GLU A 435 -8.64 -6.48 -3.99
C GLU A 435 -8.53 -5.49 -2.82
#